data_ae6a655d3acac42a86f10bc42fae8825
#
_entry.id   ae6a655d3acac42a86f10bc42fae8825
#
_cell.length_a   1.000
_cell.length_b   1.000
_cell.length_c   1.000
_cell.angle_alpha   90.00
_cell.angle_beta   90.00
_cell.angle_gamma   90.00
#
_symmetry.space_group_name_H-M   'P 1'
#
loop_
_entity.id
_entity.type
_entity.pdbx_description
1 polymer ?
#
loop_
_entity_poly.entity_id
_entity_poly.type
_entity_poly.pdbx_seq_one_letter_code
_entity_poly.pdbx_strand_id
1 'polypeptide(L)'
;MLKVTQLSKSFTGLSVFKNLNLEVPSGAFCALIGPSGCGKSTFFDVLMGVLPMDSGEISWGGRSVNDLKHLAAYMQQKDLLLPWFSLEENALLPTKILKGQKRDGRKAVKDLFARFGLSGFENYLPHQVSGGMRQRAALVRTLAFDRELVLLDEPLSALDALTRSILQEELLNLQLEFGKTVLMITHDVEEALLLADDVVILSSSPMRLLERIHITSPKPRRPSDPEIGRYKEIVLSELKRELTVAQ
;
A
#
# COMPACT_ATOMS: atom_id res chain seq x y z
N MET A 1 15.60 3.40 2.19
CA MET A 1 15.38 1.95 2.34
C MET A 1 14.65 1.71 3.66
N LEU A 2 13.53 1.00 3.63
CA LEU A 2 12.85 0.47 4.82
C LEU A 2 13.46 -0.89 5.15
N LYS A 3 13.81 -1.10 6.41
CA LYS A 3 14.26 -2.40 6.92
C LYS A 3 13.52 -2.72 8.21
N VAL A 4 12.99 -3.93 8.26
CA VAL A 4 12.33 -4.53 9.43
C VAL A 4 13.13 -5.75 9.82
N THR A 5 13.51 -5.84 11.10
CA THR A 5 14.37 -6.91 11.60
C THR A 5 13.71 -7.59 12.81
N GLN A 6 13.47 -8.89 12.70
CA GLN A 6 12.94 -9.75 13.75
C GLN A 6 11.66 -9.20 14.42
N LEU A 7 10.81 -8.52 13.63
CA LEU A 7 9.58 -7.91 14.14
C LEU A 7 8.59 -8.98 14.57
N SER A 8 8.00 -8.81 15.75
CA SER A 8 7.03 -9.75 16.32
C SER A 8 5.82 -9.02 16.85
N LYS A 9 4.63 -9.64 16.70
CA LYS A 9 3.36 -9.17 17.25
C LYS A 9 2.45 -10.33 17.59
N SER A 10 1.84 -10.25 18.78
CA SER A 10 0.84 -11.20 19.27
C SER A 10 -0.32 -10.48 19.96
N PHE A 11 -1.48 -11.13 20.03
CA PHE A 11 -2.65 -10.72 20.79
C PHE A 11 -3.15 -11.90 21.62
N THR A 12 -3.27 -11.72 22.94
CA THR A 12 -3.90 -12.69 23.86
C THR A 12 -3.53 -14.16 23.58
N GLY A 13 -2.23 -14.43 23.37
CA GLY A 13 -1.73 -15.79 23.08
C GLY A 13 -1.73 -16.19 21.58
N LEU A 14 -2.33 -15.39 20.71
CA LEU A 14 -2.29 -15.62 19.25
C LEU A 14 -1.10 -14.86 18.63
N SER A 15 -0.12 -15.57 18.13
CA SER A 15 0.99 -14.96 17.38
C SER A 15 0.51 -14.55 15.98
N VAL A 16 0.57 -13.26 15.68
CA VAL A 16 0.23 -12.75 14.33
C VAL A 16 1.42 -12.91 13.39
N PHE A 17 2.60 -12.48 13.84
CA PHE A 17 3.89 -12.74 13.17
C PHE A 17 5.01 -12.79 14.21
N LYS A 18 6.04 -13.57 13.89
CA LYS A 18 7.19 -13.77 14.77
C LYS A 18 8.49 -13.71 13.97
N ASN A 19 9.43 -12.88 14.43
CA ASN A 19 10.74 -12.68 13.79
C ASN A 19 10.65 -12.34 12.29
N LEU A 20 9.66 -11.53 11.90
CA LEU A 20 9.47 -11.12 10.52
C LEU A 20 10.61 -10.19 10.08
N ASN A 21 11.21 -10.50 8.94
CA ASN A 21 12.25 -9.69 8.31
C ASN A 21 11.76 -9.24 6.94
N LEU A 22 11.92 -7.94 6.64
CA LEU A 22 11.56 -7.36 5.36
C LEU A 22 12.48 -6.19 5.04
N GLU A 23 12.95 -6.13 3.80
CA GLU A 23 13.70 -4.98 3.29
C GLU A 23 13.00 -4.45 2.03
N VAL A 24 12.81 -3.12 1.95
CA VAL A 24 12.26 -2.45 0.78
C VAL A 24 13.25 -1.37 0.34
N PRO A 25 13.90 -1.53 -0.83
CA PRO A 25 14.84 -0.53 -1.35
C PRO A 25 14.17 0.84 -1.53
N SER A 26 14.94 1.91 -1.39
CA SER A 26 14.43 3.26 -1.68
C SER A 26 14.03 3.37 -3.16
N GLY A 27 12.87 3.95 -3.43
CA GLY A 27 12.31 4.11 -4.76
C GLY A 27 11.68 2.84 -5.35
N ALA A 28 11.76 1.70 -4.67
CA ALA A 28 11.15 0.46 -5.13
C ALA A 28 9.65 0.40 -4.80
N PHE A 29 8.92 -0.31 -5.63
CA PHE A 29 7.54 -0.74 -5.38
C PHE A 29 7.55 -2.21 -4.94
N CYS A 30 7.17 -2.49 -3.70
CA CYS A 30 7.09 -3.84 -3.15
C CYS A 30 5.62 -4.20 -2.86
N ALA A 31 5.16 -5.36 -3.34
CA ALA A 31 3.82 -5.87 -3.06
C ALA A 31 3.89 -7.05 -2.07
N LEU A 32 3.01 -7.03 -1.08
CA LEU A 32 2.81 -8.10 -0.11
C LEU A 32 1.53 -8.86 -0.48
N ILE A 33 1.66 -10.15 -0.77
CA ILE A 33 0.54 -11.05 -1.07
C ILE A 33 0.51 -12.18 -0.06
N GLY A 34 -0.68 -12.56 0.37
CA GLY A 34 -0.87 -13.71 1.28
C GLY A 34 -2.34 -13.89 1.63
N PRO A 35 -2.71 -15.00 2.30
CA PRO A 35 -4.09 -15.31 2.67
C PRO A 35 -4.78 -14.19 3.44
N SER A 36 -6.10 -14.09 3.31
CA SER A 36 -6.89 -13.17 4.13
C SER A 36 -6.76 -13.51 5.61
N GLY A 37 -6.65 -12.48 6.46
CA GLY A 37 -6.53 -12.67 7.91
C GLY A 37 -5.15 -13.11 8.40
N CYS A 38 -4.13 -13.25 7.55
CA CYS A 38 -2.79 -13.68 8.00
C CYS A 38 -2.02 -12.61 8.80
N GLY A 39 -2.48 -11.35 8.84
CA GLY A 39 -1.85 -10.29 9.64
C GLY A 39 -1.24 -9.11 8.87
N LYS A 40 -1.47 -9.00 7.55
CA LYS A 40 -0.88 -7.94 6.70
C LYS A 40 -1.24 -6.53 7.16
N SER A 41 -2.52 -6.24 7.40
CA SER A 41 -2.96 -4.92 7.90
C SER A 41 -2.42 -4.67 9.32
N THR A 42 -2.38 -5.71 10.17
CA THR A 42 -1.73 -5.61 11.50
C THR A 42 -0.25 -5.26 11.38
N PHE A 43 0.45 -5.80 10.39
CA PHE A 43 1.84 -5.44 10.12
C PHE A 43 1.98 -3.96 9.78
N PHE A 44 1.11 -3.40 8.91
CA PHE A 44 1.11 -1.97 8.61
C PHE A 44 0.76 -1.12 9.83
N ASP A 45 -0.21 -1.54 10.66
CA ASP A 45 -0.56 -0.84 11.90
C ASP A 45 0.61 -0.81 12.88
N VAL A 46 1.40 -1.88 12.96
CA VAL A 46 2.63 -1.91 13.77
C VAL A 46 3.70 -0.99 13.18
N LEU A 47 3.91 -1.00 11.87
CA LEU A 47 4.87 -0.09 11.22
C LEU A 47 4.51 1.38 11.46
N MET A 48 3.22 1.71 11.44
CA MET A 48 2.72 3.07 11.66
C MET A 48 2.62 3.46 13.13
N GLY A 49 2.90 2.55 14.06
CA GLY A 49 2.78 2.80 15.50
C GLY A 49 1.33 2.94 15.98
N VAL A 50 0.34 2.50 15.19
CA VAL A 50 -1.07 2.36 15.62
C VAL A 50 -1.17 1.24 16.65
N LEU A 51 -0.41 0.17 16.44
CA LEU A 51 -0.24 -0.94 17.36
C LEU A 51 1.23 -1.01 17.81
N PRO A 52 1.52 -1.25 19.11
CA PRO A 52 2.88 -1.45 19.57
C PRO A 52 3.43 -2.78 19.04
N MET A 53 4.69 -2.81 18.63
CA MET A 53 5.42 -4.06 18.39
C MET A 53 5.76 -4.73 19.73
N ASP A 54 5.85 -6.07 19.73
CA ASP A 54 6.26 -6.81 20.93
C ASP A 54 7.80 -6.90 21.01
N SER A 55 8.46 -7.08 19.85
CA SER A 55 9.92 -7.07 19.70
C SER A 55 10.33 -6.80 18.27
N GLY A 56 11.63 -6.57 18.05
CA GLY A 56 12.22 -6.31 16.74
C GLY A 56 12.63 -4.86 16.56
N GLU A 57 13.01 -4.52 15.34
CA GLU A 57 13.49 -3.20 14.99
C GLU A 57 12.93 -2.75 13.65
N ILE A 58 12.59 -1.46 13.54
CA ILE A 58 12.21 -0.78 12.31
C ILE A 58 13.27 0.27 12.01
N SER A 59 13.77 0.33 10.79
CA SER A 59 14.68 1.39 10.39
C SER A 59 14.30 1.99 9.02
N TRP A 60 14.50 3.28 8.87
CA TRP A 60 14.32 4.04 7.64
C TRP A 60 15.58 4.83 7.31
N GLY A 61 16.10 4.68 6.08
CA GLY A 61 17.32 5.35 5.65
C GLY A 61 18.54 5.02 6.52
N GLY A 62 18.61 3.81 7.10
CA GLY A 62 19.68 3.36 7.98
C GLY A 62 19.59 3.87 9.43
N ARG A 63 18.49 4.57 9.78
CA ARG A 63 18.25 5.06 11.15
C ARG A 63 17.15 4.22 11.80
N SER A 64 17.39 3.72 13.01
CA SER A 64 16.37 3.05 13.82
C SER A 64 15.28 4.05 14.22
N VAL A 65 14.02 3.62 14.12
CA VAL A 65 12.83 4.40 14.45
C VAL A 65 11.84 3.56 15.23
N ASN A 66 11.04 4.19 16.09
CA ASN A 66 10.02 3.47 16.84
C ASN A 66 8.80 3.14 15.95
N ASP A 67 8.49 4.01 15.01
CA ASP A 67 7.39 3.90 14.06
C ASP A 67 7.62 4.78 12.82
N LEU A 68 6.74 4.64 11.83
CA LEU A 68 6.81 5.37 10.56
C LEU A 68 5.78 6.50 10.43
N LYS A 69 5.02 6.83 11.48
CA LYS A 69 3.89 7.81 11.43
C LYS A 69 4.28 9.20 10.90
N HIS A 70 5.54 9.61 11.08
CA HIS A 70 6.05 10.89 10.57
C HIS A 70 6.84 10.77 9.25
N LEU A 71 7.11 9.54 8.82
CA LEU A 71 7.95 9.22 7.67
C LEU A 71 7.15 8.69 6.48
N ALA A 72 6.05 8.00 6.74
CA ALA A 72 5.20 7.37 5.73
C ALA A 72 3.84 8.04 5.60
N ALA A 73 3.26 7.93 4.40
CA ALA A 73 1.82 8.11 4.17
C ALA A 73 1.15 6.73 4.18
N TYR A 74 0.02 6.60 4.87
CA TYR A 74 -0.67 5.32 5.01
C TYR A 74 -2.13 5.41 4.55
N MET A 75 -2.48 4.57 3.60
CA MET A 75 -3.86 4.30 3.20
C MET A 75 -4.29 2.97 3.83
N GLN A 76 -5.26 3.03 4.72
CA GLN A 76 -5.88 1.84 5.30
C GLN A 76 -6.89 1.22 4.33
N GLN A 77 -7.22 -0.06 4.54
CA GLN A 77 -8.17 -0.80 3.71
C GLN A 77 -9.55 -0.11 3.64
N LYS A 78 -10.02 0.47 4.74
CA LYS A 78 -11.22 1.32 4.76
C LYS A 78 -10.84 2.73 4.34
N ASP A 79 -11.73 3.41 3.60
CA ASP A 79 -11.49 4.77 3.10
C ASP A 79 -11.32 5.82 4.22
N LEU A 80 -11.96 5.61 5.37
CA LEU A 80 -11.90 6.48 6.56
C LEU A 80 -12.01 7.98 6.24
N LEU A 81 -12.83 8.32 5.24
CA LEU A 81 -13.15 9.70 4.96
C LEU A 81 -14.03 10.27 6.08
N LEU A 82 -13.75 11.51 6.47
CA LEU A 82 -14.58 12.22 7.45
C LEU A 82 -15.89 12.59 6.79
N PRO A 83 -17.04 12.07 7.28
CA PRO A 83 -18.33 12.16 6.58
C PRO A 83 -18.90 13.56 6.49
N TRP A 84 -18.42 14.50 7.32
CA TRP A 84 -18.82 15.90 7.34
C TRP A 84 -17.94 16.82 6.50
N PHE A 85 -16.88 16.30 5.89
CA PHE A 85 -15.99 17.00 4.98
C PHE A 85 -16.27 16.56 3.54
N SER A 86 -16.14 17.50 2.60
CA SER A 86 -16.16 17.19 1.18
C SER A 86 -14.97 16.32 0.79
N LEU A 87 -14.97 15.76 -0.42
CA LEU A 87 -13.83 14.96 -0.91
C LEU A 87 -12.54 15.80 -0.96
N GLU A 88 -12.62 17.06 -1.43
CA GLU A 88 -11.47 17.98 -1.43
C GLU A 88 -10.98 18.29 -0.02
N GLU A 89 -11.91 18.59 0.91
CA GLU A 89 -11.53 18.87 2.29
C GLU A 89 -10.86 17.68 2.97
N ASN A 90 -11.34 16.45 2.70
CA ASN A 90 -10.69 15.22 3.14
C ASN A 90 -9.28 15.10 2.56
N ALA A 91 -9.11 15.34 1.26
CA ALA A 91 -7.81 15.28 0.59
C ALA A 91 -6.82 16.35 1.07
N LEU A 92 -7.32 17.51 1.52
CA LEU A 92 -6.52 18.61 2.05
C LEU A 92 -6.12 18.44 3.52
N LEU A 93 -6.65 17.46 4.25
CA LEU A 93 -6.32 17.24 5.67
C LEU A 93 -4.79 17.15 5.92
N PRO A 94 -4.00 16.39 5.13
CA PRO A 94 -2.56 16.33 5.32
C PRO A 94 -1.88 17.69 5.28
N THR A 95 -2.29 18.55 4.35
CA THR A 95 -1.69 19.88 4.17
C THR A 95 -2.01 20.83 5.33
N LYS A 96 -3.17 20.62 6.00
CA LYS A 96 -3.58 21.39 7.18
C LYS A 96 -2.83 20.94 8.45
N ILE A 97 -2.54 19.63 8.56
CA ILE A 97 -1.88 19.05 9.73
C ILE A 97 -0.37 19.29 9.70
N LEU A 98 0.24 19.20 8.54
CA LEU A 98 1.68 19.36 8.34
C LEU A 98 2.04 20.84 8.17
N LYS A 99 2.15 21.56 9.30
CA LYS A 99 2.59 22.96 9.31
C LYS A 99 3.98 23.09 8.67
N GLY A 100 4.11 23.92 7.63
CA GLY A 100 5.41 24.27 7.02
C GLY A 100 5.71 23.63 5.65
N GLN A 101 4.78 22.93 5.03
CA GLN A 101 4.96 22.51 3.64
C GLN A 101 4.91 23.72 2.69
N LYS A 102 6.00 23.91 1.92
CA LYS A 102 6.15 25.01 0.95
C LYS A 102 5.31 24.88 -0.33
N ARG A 103 4.64 23.74 -0.54
CA ARG A 103 3.78 23.51 -1.70
C ARG A 103 2.38 24.07 -1.45
N ASP A 104 1.80 24.69 -2.48
CA ASP A 104 0.38 24.98 -2.51
C ASP A 104 -0.39 23.63 -2.53
N GLY A 105 -0.73 23.15 -1.34
CA GLY A 105 -1.37 21.86 -1.15
C GLY A 105 -2.69 21.75 -1.91
N ARG A 106 -3.40 22.87 -2.13
CA ARG A 106 -4.64 22.88 -2.90
C ARG A 106 -4.38 22.60 -4.39
N LYS A 107 -3.31 23.16 -4.97
CA LYS A 107 -2.93 22.87 -6.36
C LYS A 107 -2.56 21.40 -6.53
N ALA A 108 -1.74 20.85 -5.65
CA ALA A 108 -1.35 19.44 -5.69
C ALA A 108 -2.55 18.50 -5.57
N VAL A 109 -3.50 18.79 -4.66
CA VAL A 109 -4.73 18.02 -4.51
C VAL A 109 -5.59 18.10 -5.77
N LYS A 110 -5.73 19.29 -6.38
CA LYS A 110 -6.49 19.46 -7.62
C LYS A 110 -5.89 18.66 -8.78
N ASP A 111 -4.57 18.65 -8.91
CA ASP A 111 -3.86 17.86 -9.93
C ASP A 111 -4.08 16.35 -9.69
N LEU A 112 -4.03 15.89 -8.44
CA LEU A 112 -4.35 14.50 -8.08
C LEU A 112 -5.82 14.17 -8.36
N PHE A 113 -6.77 15.08 -8.06
CA PHE A 113 -8.19 14.86 -8.40
C PHE A 113 -8.40 14.62 -9.89
N ALA A 114 -7.72 15.40 -10.74
CA ALA A 114 -7.78 15.21 -12.19
C ALA A 114 -7.21 13.85 -12.61
N ARG A 115 -6.03 13.48 -12.10
CA ARG A 115 -5.38 12.20 -12.41
C ARG A 115 -6.18 10.99 -11.95
N PHE A 116 -6.85 11.10 -10.79
CA PHE A 116 -7.67 10.02 -10.23
C PHE A 116 -9.15 10.07 -10.65
N GLY A 117 -9.50 10.87 -11.66
CA GLY A 117 -10.85 10.94 -12.23
C GLY A 117 -11.92 11.41 -11.22
N LEU A 118 -11.55 12.36 -10.37
CA LEU A 118 -12.43 12.97 -9.36
C LEU A 118 -12.77 14.44 -9.66
N SER A 119 -12.35 14.98 -10.82
CA SER A 119 -12.70 16.34 -11.25
C SER A 119 -14.21 16.53 -11.31
N GLY A 120 -14.71 17.61 -10.72
CA GLY A 120 -16.13 17.92 -10.63
C GLY A 120 -16.84 17.33 -9.41
N PHE A 121 -16.12 16.52 -8.60
CA PHE A 121 -16.68 15.92 -7.37
C PHE A 121 -16.06 16.50 -6.09
N GLU A 122 -15.30 17.58 -6.20
CA GLU A 122 -14.55 18.20 -5.11
C GLU A 122 -15.43 18.54 -3.90
N ASN A 123 -16.62 19.06 -4.15
CA ASN A 123 -17.55 19.53 -3.13
C ASN A 123 -18.54 18.46 -2.63
N TYR A 124 -18.49 17.25 -3.17
CA TYR A 124 -19.38 16.17 -2.74
C TYR A 124 -18.94 15.59 -1.39
N LEU A 125 -19.91 15.22 -0.57
CA LEU A 125 -19.69 14.51 0.68
C LEU A 125 -19.52 13.00 0.41
N PRO A 126 -18.81 12.25 1.27
CA PRO A 126 -18.56 10.82 1.06
C PRO A 126 -19.81 9.96 0.81
N HIS A 127 -20.94 10.29 1.43
CA HIS A 127 -22.18 9.55 1.24
C HIS A 127 -22.89 9.84 -0.11
N GLN A 128 -22.48 10.86 -0.84
CA GLN A 128 -23.05 11.26 -2.13
C GLN A 128 -22.35 10.61 -3.34
N VAL A 129 -21.28 9.85 -3.09
CA VAL A 129 -20.43 9.27 -4.14
C VAL A 129 -20.33 7.75 -3.99
N SER A 130 -19.90 7.06 -5.06
CA SER A 130 -19.72 5.60 -5.05
C SER A 130 -18.59 5.16 -4.13
N GLY A 131 -18.53 3.86 -3.76
CA GLY A 131 -17.46 3.26 -2.99
C GLY A 131 -16.10 3.43 -3.65
N GLY A 132 -16.03 3.23 -4.97
CA GLY A 132 -14.81 3.43 -5.74
C GLY A 132 -14.35 4.89 -5.75
N MET A 133 -15.27 5.86 -5.80
CA MET A 133 -14.91 7.28 -5.69
C MET A 133 -14.38 7.63 -4.30
N ARG A 134 -14.97 7.07 -3.24
CA ARG A 134 -14.42 7.23 -1.87
C ARG A 134 -13.03 6.66 -1.76
N GLN A 135 -12.79 5.46 -2.30
CA GLN A 135 -11.48 4.83 -2.27
C GLN A 135 -10.44 5.67 -3.02
N ARG A 136 -10.77 6.21 -4.20
CA ARG A 136 -9.91 7.14 -4.94
C ARG A 136 -9.62 8.42 -4.15
N ALA A 137 -10.61 9.01 -3.48
CA ALA A 137 -10.42 10.18 -2.65
C ALA A 137 -9.51 9.90 -1.43
N ALA A 138 -9.63 8.72 -0.81
CA ALA A 138 -8.72 8.27 0.25
C ALA A 138 -7.29 8.10 -0.26
N LEU A 139 -7.11 7.57 -1.47
CA LEU A 139 -5.81 7.46 -2.12
C LEU A 139 -5.20 8.85 -2.40
N VAL A 140 -5.97 9.77 -2.96
CA VAL A 140 -5.54 11.17 -3.16
C VAL A 140 -5.14 11.81 -1.82
N ARG A 141 -5.94 11.65 -0.76
CA ARG A 141 -5.58 12.11 0.60
C ARG A 141 -4.24 11.55 1.05
N THR A 142 -4.01 10.26 0.82
CA THR A 142 -2.75 9.61 1.21
C THR A 142 -1.56 10.18 0.44
N LEU A 143 -1.68 10.35 -0.87
CA LEU A 143 -0.62 10.92 -1.71
C LEU A 143 -0.35 12.40 -1.41
N ALA A 144 -1.36 13.14 -0.94
CA ALA A 144 -1.22 14.53 -0.53
C ALA A 144 -0.33 14.74 0.71
N PHE A 145 0.00 13.68 1.47
CA PHE A 145 1.02 13.74 2.52
C PHE A 145 2.43 13.99 1.98
N ASP A 146 2.67 13.75 0.71
CA ASP A 146 3.97 13.94 0.03
C ASP A 146 5.14 13.32 0.81
N ARG A 147 4.99 12.06 1.24
CA ARG A 147 6.04 11.31 1.93
C ARG A 147 6.86 10.48 0.95
N GLU A 148 8.11 10.18 1.32
CA GLU A 148 9.00 9.31 0.54
C GLU A 148 8.54 7.85 0.56
N LEU A 149 7.95 7.41 1.68
CA LEU A 149 7.38 6.07 1.87
C LEU A 149 5.86 6.14 1.84
N VAL A 150 5.24 5.27 1.06
CA VAL A 150 3.79 5.13 0.95
C VAL A 150 3.39 3.69 1.25
N LEU A 151 2.52 3.51 2.24
CA LEU A 151 1.91 2.23 2.60
C LEU A 151 0.49 2.19 2.09
N LEU A 152 0.14 1.19 1.28
CA LEU A 152 -1.18 1.04 0.65
C LEU A 152 -1.78 -0.31 1.03
N ASP A 153 -2.89 -0.31 1.76
CA ASP A 153 -3.61 -1.53 2.14
C ASP A 153 -4.84 -1.71 1.24
N GLU A 154 -4.74 -2.62 0.26
CA GLU A 154 -5.75 -2.92 -0.75
C GLU A 154 -6.32 -1.68 -1.46
N PRO A 155 -5.46 -0.81 -2.05
CA PRO A 155 -5.87 0.52 -2.52
C PRO A 155 -6.89 0.51 -3.66
N LEU A 156 -7.01 -0.57 -4.42
CA LEU A 156 -7.84 -0.65 -5.62
C LEU A 156 -8.94 -1.72 -5.53
N SER A 157 -9.18 -2.30 -4.34
CA SER A 157 -10.08 -3.46 -4.14
C SER A 157 -11.57 -3.15 -4.45
N ALA A 158 -12.03 -1.92 -4.23
CA ALA A 158 -13.44 -1.53 -4.45
C ALA A 158 -13.72 -0.99 -5.88
N LEU A 159 -12.79 -1.19 -6.83
CA LEU A 159 -12.88 -0.63 -8.17
C LEU A 159 -13.28 -1.69 -9.20
N ASP A 160 -14.05 -1.26 -10.20
CA ASP A 160 -14.27 -2.05 -11.42
C ASP A 160 -12.97 -2.22 -12.23
N ALA A 161 -12.94 -3.21 -13.11
CA ALA A 161 -11.73 -3.59 -13.84
C ALA A 161 -11.12 -2.46 -14.68
N LEU A 162 -11.97 -1.65 -15.36
CA LEU A 162 -11.47 -0.57 -16.21
C LEU A 162 -10.88 0.58 -15.37
N THR A 163 -11.59 1.01 -14.34
CA THR A 163 -11.11 2.04 -13.42
C THR A 163 -9.85 1.59 -12.70
N ARG A 164 -9.77 0.32 -12.29
CA ARG A 164 -8.58 -0.27 -11.66
C ARG A 164 -7.36 -0.18 -12.57
N SER A 165 -7.49 -0.58 -13.85
CA SER A 165 -6.38 -0.51 -14.83
C SER A 165 -5.84 0.91 -14.98
N ILE A 166 -6.72 1.91 -15.13
CA ILE A 166 -6.31 3.32 -15.23
C ILE A 166 -5.55 3.76 -13.98
N LEU A 167 -6.02 3.39 -12.79
CA LEU A 167 -5.40 3.81 -11.56
C LEU A 167 -4.10 3.05 -11.23
N GLN A 168 -3.94 1.82 -11.72
CA GLN A 168 -2.67 1.12 -11.69
C GLN A 168 -1.60 1.88 -12.47
N GLU A 169 -1.93 2.33 -13.69
CA GLU A 169 -1.03 3.16 -14.49
C GLU A 169 -0.69 4.48 -13.77
N GLU A 170 -1.67 5.15 -13.16
CA GLU A 170 -1.44 6.38 -12.42
C GLU A 170 -0.57 6.19 -11.16
N LEU A 171 -0.77 5.10 -10.41
CA LEU A 171 0.09 4.76 -9.27
C LEU A 171 1.53 4.50 -9.70
N LEU A 172 1.71 3.79 -10.81
CA LEU A 172 3.03 3.53 -11.38
C LEU A 172 3.71 4.82 -11.83
N ASN A 173 2.98 5.67 -12.56
CA ASN A 173 3.50 6.96 -13.03
C ASN A 173 3.94 7.86 -11.85
N LEU A 174 3.12 7.94 -10.80
CA LEU A 174 3.47 8.70 -9.59
C LEU A 174 4.69 8.14 -8.87
N GLN A 175 4.82 6.82 -8.78
CA GLN A 175 5.98 6.18 -8.16
C GLN A 175 7.26 6.50 -8.95
N LEU A 176 7.22 6.39 -10.28
CA LEU A 176 8.37 6.68 -11.15
C LEU A 176 8.70 8.17 -11.18
N GLU A 177 7.70 9.05 -11.32
CA GLU A 177 7.86 10.51 -11.41
C GLU A 177 8.47 11.09 -10.13
N PHE A 178 8.04 10.62 -8.96
CA PHE A 178 8.45 11.17 -7.66
C PHE A 178 9.46 10.30 -6.91
N GLY A 179 9.89 9.17 -7.47
CA GLY A 179 10.85 8.27 -6.84
C GLY A 179 10.38 7.72 -5.49
N LYS A 180 9.06 7.55 -5.31
CA LYS A 180 8.48 7.10 -4.04
C LYS A 180 8.81 5.64 -3.78
N THR A 181 9.06 5.31 -2.52
CA THR A 181 9.09 3.92 -2.06
C THR A 181 7.67 3.51 -1.72
N VAL A 182 7.17 2.44 -2.33
CA VAL A 182 5.80 1.96 -2.11
C VAL A 182 5.84 0.56 -1.54
N LEU A 183 5.11 0.35 -0.46
CA LEU A 183 4.81 -0.98 0.08
C LEU A 183 3.29 -1.16 0.02
N MET A 184 2.81 -2.11 -0.77
CA MET A 184 1.41 -2.34 -1.04
C MET A 184 0.98 -3.73 -0.59
N ILE A 185 -0.14 -3.82 0.10
CA ILE A 185 -0.86 -5.07 0.33
C ILE A 185 -1.93 -5.19 -0.74
N THR A 186 -1.95 -6.35 -1.41
CA THR A 186 -3.05 -6.70 -2.32
C THR A 186 -3.30 -8.20 -2.27
N HIS A 187 -4.53 -8.61 -2.60
CA HIS A 187 -4.89 -10.01 -2.85
C HIS A 187 -4.91 -10.32 -4.36
N ASP A 188 -4.74 -9.32 -5.20
CA ASP A 188 -4.72 -9.46 -6.66
C ASP A 188 -3.27 -9.68 -7.14
N VAL A 189 -3.00 -10.92 -7.59
CA VAL A 189 -1.66 -11.32 -8.09
C VAL A 189 -1.27 -10.52 -9.33
N GLU A 190 -2.22 -10.23 -10.22
CA GLU A 190 -1.95 -9.49 -11.44
C GLU A 190 -1.56 -8.04 -11.12
N GLU A 191 -2.29 -7.39 -10.20
CA GLU A 191 -1.96 -6.06 -9.72
C GLU A 191 -0.53 -5.99 -9.16
N ALA A 192 -0.14 -6.95 -8.32
CA ALA A 192 1.21 -6.99 -7.77
C ALA A 192 2.27 -7.15 -8.86
N LEU A 193 2.06 -8.03 -9.82
CA LEU A 193 3.01 -8.28 -10.90
C LEU A 193 3.16 -7.10 -11.86
N LEU A 194 2.10 -6.35 -12.10
CA LEU A 194 2.13 -5.18 -12.96
C LEU A 194 2.87 -4.00 -12.33
N LEU A 195 2.70 -3.80 -11.02
CA LEU A 195 3.18 -2.62 -10.31
C LEU A 195 4.53 -2.82 -9.61
N ALA A 196 4.73 -3.99 -8.97
CA ALA A 196 5.84 -4.16 -8.05
C ALA A 196 7.17 -4.52 -8.73
N ASP A 197 8.28 -4.07 -8.16
CA ASP A 197 9.62 -4.56 -8.46
C ASP A 197 9.88 -5.88 -7.73
N ASP A 198 9.31 -6.01 -6.52
CA ASP A 198 9.38 -7.22 -5.71
C ASP A 198 7.99 -7.63 -5.24
N VAL A 199 7.65 -8.89 -5.42
CA VAL A 199 6.46 -9.52 -4.85
C VAL A 199 6.88 -10.43 -3.71
N VAL A 200 6.36 -10.16 -2.51
CA VAL A 200 6.64 -10.93 -1.29
C VAL A 200 5.41 -11.78 -0.96
N ILE A 201 5.59 -13.08 -0.94
CA ILE A 201 4.56 -14.04 -0.59
C ILE A 201 4.63 -14.32 0.91
N LEU A 202 3.50 -14.18 1.57
CA LEU A 202 3.34 -14.34 3.02
C LEU A 202 2.53 -15.59 3.34
N SER A 203 2.89 -16.27 4.44
CA SER A 203 2.16 -17.44 4.94
C SER A 203 0.83 -17.04 5.59
N SER A 204 0.02 -18.03 5.89
CA SER A 204 -1.06 -17.96 6.88
C SER A 204 -0.52 -17.64 8.28
N SER A 205 -1.43 -17.49 9.25
CA SER A 205 -1.05 -17.14 10.63
C SER A 205 -0.35 -18.32 11.34
N PRO A 206 0.78 -18.11 12.04
CA PRO A 206 1.53 -16.85 12.19
C PRO A 206 2.25 -16.46 10.89
N MET A 207 2.04 -15.23 10.45
CA MET A 207 2.56 -14.70 9.19
C MET A 207 4.09 -14.73 9.14
N ARG A 208 4.62 -15.30 8.07
CA ARG A 208 6.05 -15.37 7.76
C ARG A 208 6.25 -15.03 6.30
N LEU A 209 7.42 -14.54 5.94
CA LEU A 209 7.83 -14.42 4.56
C LEU A 209 8.15 -15.82 4.03
N LEU A 210 7.44 -16.26 2.99
CA LEU A 210 7.68 -17.54 2.31
C LEU A 210 8.68 -17.36 1.19
N GLU A 211 8.42 -16.42 0.29
CA GLU A 211 9.24 -16.19 -0.89
C GLU A 211 9.23 -14.71 -1.26
N ARG A 212 10.32 -14.26 -1.89
CA ARG A 212 10.45 -12.95 -2.51
C ARG A 212 10.79 -13.15 -3.98
N ILE A 213 9.94 -12.67 -4.86
CA ILE A 213 10.11 -12.77 -6.30
C ILE A 213 10.48 -11.39 -6.83
N HIS A 214 11.68 -11.26 -7.38
CA HIS A 214 12.11 -10.04 -8.06
C HIS A 214 11.64 -10.09 -9.51
N ILE A 215 10.88 -9.06 -9.93
CA ILE A 215 10.32 -8.98 -11.28
C ILE A 215 11.28 -8.19 -12.16
N THR A 216 11.95 -8.88 -13.06
CA THR A 216 12.97 -8.29 -13.93
C THR A 216 12.42 -7.63 -15.19
N SER A 217 11.16 -7.93 -15.55
CA SER A 217 10.49 -7.29 -16.69
C SER A 217 10.36 -5.78 -16.49
N PRO A 218 10.70 -4.97 -17.50
CA PRO A 218 10.62 -3.52 -17.42
C PRO A 218 9.16 -3.03 -17.26
N LYS A 219 8.98 -1.92 -16.59
CA LYS A 219 7.68 -1.20 -16.49
C LYS A 219 7.54 -0.20 -17.64
N PRO A 220 6.33 0.09 -18.16
CA PRO A 220 5.04 -0.50 -17.78
C PRO A 220 4.87 -1.92 -18.35
N ARG A 221 4.28 -2.82 -17.57
CA ARG A 221 4.00 -4.21 -17.91
C ARG A 221 2.54 -4.39 -18.31
N ARG A 222 2.27 -5.42 -19.11
CA ARG A 222 0.91 -5.78 -19.55
C ARG A 222 0.55 -7.18 -19.07
N PRO A 223 -0.73 -7.45 -18.76
CA PRO A 223 -1.18 -8.80 -18.40
C PRO A 223 -0.88 -9.86 -19.47
N SER A 224 -0.81 -9.42 -20.75
CA SER A 224 -0.50 -10.28 -21.90
C SER A 224 0.98 -10.61 -22.07
N ASP A 225 1.88 -9.99 -21.31
CA ASP A 225 3.32 -10.25 -21.43
C ASP A 225 3.63 -11.69 -20.97
N PRO A 226 4.33 -12.51 -21.79
CA PRO A 226 4.57 -13.92 -21.44
C PRO A 226 5.33 -14.11 -20.11
N GLU A 227 6.23 -13.21 -19.79
CA GLU A 227 6.97 -13.23 -18.50
C GLU A 227 6.04 -13.00 -17.31
N ILE A 228 5.05 -12.10 -17.43
CA ILE A 228 4.05 -11.87 -16.39
C ILE A 228 3.21 -13.13 -16.17
N GLY A 229 2.87 -13.84 -17.25
CA GLY A 229 2.20 -15.15 -17.17
C GLY A 229 3.01 -16.17 -16.35
N ARG A 230 4.33 -16.26 -16.59
CA ARG A 230 5.22 -17.17 -15.83
C ARG A 230 5.29 -16.79 -14.35
N TYR A 231 5.49 -15.50 -14.03
CA TYR A 231 5.48 -15.05 -12.64
C TYR A 231 4.15 -15.32 -11.95
N LYS A 232 3.02 -15.14 -12.66
CA LYS A 232 1.68 -15.44 -12.14
C LYS A 232 1.53 -16.91 -11.76
N GLU A 233 2.02 -17.83 -12.58
CA GLU A 233 2.03 -19.26 -12.26
C GLU A 233 2.86 -19.58 -11.01
N ILE A 234 4.06 -18.98 -10.88
CA ILE A 234 4.92 -19.16 -9.70
C ILE A 234 4.19 -18.67 -8.44
N VAL A 235 3.70 -17.42 -8.43
CA VAL A 235 2.99 -16.85 -7.27
C VAL A 235 1.78 -17.68 -6.89
N LEU A 236 0.96 -18.09 -7.88
CA LEU A 236 -0.25 -18.89 -7.62
C LEU A 236 0.09 -20.29 -7.11
N SER A 237 1.19 -20.90 -7.56
CA SER A 237 1.62 -22.21 -7.07
C SER A 237 2.03 -22.16 -5.61
N GLU A 238 2.79 -21.14 -5.19
CA GLU A 238 3.20 -20.95 -3.81
C GLU A 238 2.01 -20.63 -2.89
N LEU A 239 1.08 -19.78 -3.32
CA LEU A 239 -0.13 -19.49 -2.56
C LEU A 239 -1.02 -20.74 -2.38
N LYS A 240 -1.16 -21.56 -3.42
CA LYS A 240 -1.90 -22.84 -3.33
C LYS A 240 -1.24 -23.81 -2.36
N ARG A 241 0.10 -23.94 -2.44
CA ARG A 241 0.86 -24.80 -1.54
C ARG A 241 0.66 -24.41 -0.07
N GLU A 242 0.74 -23.11 0.22
CA GLU A 242 0.50 -22.59 1.57
C GLU A 242 -0.91 -22.90 2.09
N LEU A 243 -1.94 -22.72 1.26
CA LEU A 243 -3.33 -23.02 1.64
C LEU A 243 -3.56 -24.52 1.91
N THR A 244 -2.84 -25.40 1.22
CA THR A 244 -2.94 -26.85 1.43
C THR A 244 -2.26 -27.31 2.72
N VAL A 245 -1.17 -26.62 3.13
CA VAL A 245 -0.45 -26.94 4.38
C VAL A 245 -1.17 -26.42 5.61
N ALA A 246 -2.00 -25.37 5.46
CA ALA A 246 -2.72 -24.74 6.57
C ALA A 246 -4.06 -25.43 6.93
N GLN A 247 -4.48 -26.46 6.18
CA GLN A 247 -5.62 -27.35 6.48
C GLN A 247 -5.15 -28.60 7.22
#